data_cdf7d9541a959eed55cea69e1991613d
#
_entry.id   cdf7d9541a959eed55cea69e1991613d
#
_cell.length_a   1.000
_cell.length_b   1.000
_cell.length_c   1.000
_cell.angle_alpha   90.00
_cell.angle_beta   90.00
_cell.angle_gamma   90.00
#
_symmetry.space_group_name_H-M   'P 1'
#
loop_
_entity.id
_entity.type
_entity.pdbx_description
1 polymer ?
#
loop_
_entity_poly.entity_id
_entity_poly.type
_entity_poly.pdbx_seq_one_letter_code
_entity_poly.pdbx_strand_id
1 'polypeptide(L)'
;MAEHDTNAPPLFELGDVSPVPPTAPAFMDLQHPDYAYMFGFLQADGHLARGTGHKGRLTVEFSRRDYLRGVIDADGSVGHTGQGLPFVSLTTASAAVGAYLCRYAKAVTGSARQIGRNARDGIYNVVYTKEAAVRLAGHLYYPGCLSLARKQTAATALASWERPADMPVRSPGRRWKPWEDRALLAHGDGESAAAELGRSAASCSVRPWRLKTGKVRRPEGGPAGA
;
A
#
# COMPACT_ATOMS: atom_id res chain seq x y z
N MET A 1 48.35 5.83 -36.24
CA MET A 1 47.15 5.81 -37.09
C MET A 1 46.50 4.47 -36.84
N ALA A 2 45.49 4.44 -35.97
CA ALA A 2 44.78 3.22 -35.61
C ALA A 2 43.45 3.25 -36.37
N GLU A 3 43.26 2.29 -37.26
CA GLU A 3 42.03 2.09 -38.01
C GLU A 3 40.92 1.62 -37.03
N HIS A 4 39.85 2.39 -36.95
CA HIS A 4 38.62 1.98 -36.26
C HIS A 4 37.91 0.91 -37.11
N ASP A 5 37.89 -0.28 -36.60
CA ASP A 5 37.07 -1.39 -37.12
C ASP A 5 35.57 -1.09 -36.87
N THR A 6 34.86 -0.65 -37.91
CA THR A 6 33.43 -0.24 -37.89
C THR A 6 32.49 -1.39 -38.21
N ASN A 7 32.87 -2.64 -37.98
CA ASN A 7 32.06 -3.80 -38.37
C ASN A 7 31.51 -4.58 -37.16
N ALA A 8 30.91 -3.88 -36.19
CA ALA A 8 30.09 -4.52 -35.16
C ALA A 8 28.72 -4.84 -35.78
N PRO A 9 28.22 -6.08 -35.70
CA PRO A 9 26.89 -6.39 -36.18
C PRO A 9 25.83 -5.60 -35.40
N PRO A 10 24.73 -5.18 -36.05
CA PRO A 10 23.65 -4.48 -35.33
C PRO A 10 23.12 -5.38 -34.23
N LEU A 11 23.00 -4.80 -33.02
CA LEU A 11 22.59 -5.49 -31.77
C LEU A 11 21.19 -6.12 -31.83
N PHE A 12 20.38 -5.78 -32.85
CA PHE A 12 19.05 -6.37 -33.08
C PHE A 12 18.75 -6.35 -34.60
N GLU A 13 18.63 -7.51 -35.23
CA GLU A 13 17.84 -7.63 -36.44
C GLU A 13 16.36 -7.57 -35.99
N LEU A 14 15.65 -6.50 -36.34
CA LEU A 14 14.18 -6.49 -36.32
C LEU A 14 13.73 -7.50 -37.39
N GLY A 15 13.50 -8.75 -36.95
CA GLY A 15 12.84 -9.75 -37.76
C GLY A 15 11.50 -9.22 -38.27
N ASP A 16 11.11 -9.69 -39.43
CA ASP A 16 9.88 -9.33 -40.16
C ASP A 16 8.68 -9.24 -39.19
N VAL A 17 8.24 -8.01 -38.89
CA VAL A 17 7.12 -7.78 -37.99
C VAL A 17 5.87 -8.21 -38.73
N SER A 18 5.44 -9.45 -38.50
CA SER A 18 4.15 -9.93 -39.01
C SER A 18 3.06 -8.92 -38.66
N PRO A 19 2.13 -8.61 -39.56
CA PRO A 19 1.08 -7.66 -39.30
C PRO A 19 0.30 -8.06 -38.04
N VAL A 20 0.27 -7.18 -37.08
CA VAL A 20 -0.44 -7.36 -35.80
C VAL A 20 -1.91 -7.68 -36.09
N PRO A 21 -2.46 -8.77 -35.56
CA PRO A 21 -3.85 -9.14 -35.85
C PRO A 21 -4.80 -7.98 -35.48
N PRO A 22 -5.90 -7.76 -36.19
CA PRO A 22 -6.80 -6.62 -36.02
C PRO A 22 -7.47 -6.53 -34.63
N THR A 23 -7.34 -7.56 -33.81
CA THR A 23 -7.83 -7.61 -32.41
C THR A 23 -6.76 -7.24 -31.38
N ALA A 24 -5.52 -6.97 -31.81
CA ALA A 24 -4.48 -6.57 -30.86
C ALA A 24 -4.73 -5.12 -30.39
N PRO A 25 -4.57 -4.85 -29.09
CA PRO A 25 -4.69 -3.50 -28.57
C PRO A 25 -3.65 -2.58 -29.20
N ALA A 26 -3.99 -1.30 -29.34
CA ALA A 26 -3.03 -0.29 -29.79
C ALA A 26 -1.81 -0.29 -28.84
N PHE A 27 -0.62 -0.10 -29.40
CA PHE A 27 0.60 -0.03 -28.59
C PHE A 27 0.47 1.05 -27.49
N MET A 28 0.77 0.67 -26.24
CA MET A 28 0.62 1.52 -25.05
C MET A 28 -0.84 1.91 -24.72
N ASP A 29 -1.82 1.14 -25.15
CA ASP A 29 -3.18 1.27 -24.65
C ASP A 29 -3.24 0.83 -23.17
N LEU A 30 -3.16 1.78 -22.26
CA LEU A 30 -3.17 1.53 -20.82
C LEU A 30 -4.54 1.11 -20.26
N GLN A 31 -5.59 1.10 -21.07
CA GLN A 31 -6.84 0.41 -20.72
C GLN A 31 -6.70 -1.10 -20.86
N HIS A 32 -5.76 -1.59 -21.72
CA HIS A 32 -5.46 -3.00 -21.79
C HIS A 32 -4.73 -3.48 -20.52
N PRO A 33 -5.19 -4.58 -19.88
CA PRO A 33 -4.66 -5.03 -18.58
C PRO A 33 -3.14 -5.25 -18.55
N ASP A 34 -2.59 -5.83 -19.63
CA ASP A 34 -1.17 -6.15 -19.70
C ASP A 34 -0.29 -4.90 -19.84
N TYR A 35 -0.73 -3.92 -20.63
CA TYR A 35 0.00 -2.65 -20.72
C TYR A 35 -0.08 -1.84 -19.43
N ALA A 36 -1.24 -1.84 -18.75
CA ALA A 36 -1.38 -1.21 -17.44
C ALA A 36 -0.48 -1.89 -16.39
N TYR A 37 -0.42 -3.22 -16.39
CA TYR A 37 0.47 -4.00 -15.54
C TYR A 37 1.95 -3.65 -15.82
N MET A 38 2.37 -3.74 -17.09
CA MET A 38 3.76 -3.44 -17.49
C MET A 38 4.15 -2.01 -17.13
N PHE A 39 3.26 -1.05 -17.34
CA PHE A 39 3.51 0.34 -16.94
C PHE A 39 3.72 0.47 -15.43
N GLY A 40 2.89 -0.18 -14.60
CA GLY A 40 3.05 -0.19 -13.15
C GLY A 40 4.34 -0.86 -12.71
N PHE A 41 4.69 -1.98 -13.33
CA PHE A 41 5.94 -2.70 -13.06
C PHE A 41 7.16 -1.84 -13.38
N LEU A 42 7.24 -1.28 -14.59
CA LEU A 42 8.35 -0.44 -15.01
C LEU A 42 8.46 0.87 -14.22
N GLN A 43 7.32 1.45 -13.81
CA GLN A 43 7.33 2.67 -13.00
C GLN A 43 7.89 2.41 -11.59
N ALA A 44 7.64 1.25 -11.02
CA ALA A 44 8.13 0.89 -9.69
C ALA A 44 9.62 0.54 -9.71
N ASP A 45 10.05 -0.24 -10.69
CA ASP A 45 11.42 -0.79 -10.80
C ASP A 45 12.31 0.02 -11.76
N GLY A 46 11.71 0.89 -12.58
CA GLY A 46 12.41 1.67 -13.60
C GLY A 46 13.16 2.87 -13.05
N HIS A 47 14.43 3.02 -13.43
CA HIS A 47 15.22 4.21 -13.19
C HIS A 47 15.11 5.17 -14.39
N LEU A 48 14.33 6.24 -14.25
CA LEU A 48 14.30 7.30 -15.27
C LEU A 48 15.44 8.28 -15.03
N ALA A 49 16.43 8.29 -15.94
CA ALA A 49 17.46 9.32 -15.95
C ALA A 49 16.83 10.72 -16.09
N ARG A 50 17.33 11.68 -15.30
CA ARG A 50 16.88 13.07 -15.38
C ARG A 50 17.26 13.65 -16.75
N GLY A 51 16.28 13.79 -17.63
CA GLY A 51 16.44 14.58 -18.87
C GLY A 51 16.23 16.07 -18.59
N THR A 52 17.00 16.93 -19.24
CA THR A 52 16.78 18.37 -19.28
C THR A 52 15.63 18.66 -20.27
N GLY A 53 14.40 18.64 -19.83
CA GLY A 53 13.24 18.85 -20.70
C GLY A 53 12.10 19.60 -20.01
N HIS A 54 11.26 20.25 -20.82
CA HIS A 54 10.10 21.02 -20.37
C HIS A 54 9.13 20.16 -19.56
N LYS A 55 8.59 20.72 -18.47
CA LYS A 55 7.58 20.09 -17.61
C LYS A 55 6.25 19.99 -18.34
N GLY A 56 6.03 18.92 -19.11
CA GLY A 56 4.73 18.58 -19.66
C GLY A 56 3.86 17.85 -18.63
N ARG A 57 2.54 18.13 -18.62
CA ARG A 57 1.58 17.34 -17.85
C ARG A 57 1.11 16.19 -18.74
N LEU A 58 1.51 14.95 -18.41
CA LEU A 58 0.97 13.77 -19.03
C LEU A 58 -0.20 13.26 -18.18
N THR A 59 -1.40 13.19 -18.77
CA THR A 59 -2.56 12.54 -18.18
C THR A 59 -2.72 11.20 -18.89
N VAL A 60 -2.70 10.12 -18.11
CA VAL A 60 -2.82 8.74 -18.62
C VAL A 60 -4.00 8.08 -17.93
N GLU A 61 -4.93 7.51 -18.70
CA GLU A 61 -5.96 6.62 -18.21
C GLU A 61 -5.46 5.18 -18.30
N PHE A 62 -5.65 4.39 -17.24
CA PHE A 62 -5.19 3.01 -17.19
C PHE A 62 -6.08 2.13 -16.31
N SER A 63 -6.03 0.82 -16.51
CA SER A 63 -6.64 -0.17 -15.63
C SER A 63 -5.99 -0.09 -14.25
N ARG A 64 -6.69 0.53 -13.30
CA ARG A 64 -6.18 0.79 -11.94
C ARG A 64 -5.76 -0.47 -11.21
N ARG A 65 -6.49 -1.56 -11.43
CA ARG A 65 -6.23 -2.87 -10.85
C ARG A 65 -4.91 -3.44 -11.35
N ASP A 66 -4.75 -3.45 -12.66
CA ASP A 66 -3.60 -4.08 -13.31
C ASP A 66 -2.33 -3.27 -13.10
N TYR A 67 -2.43 -1.94 -13.15
CA TYR A 67 -1.35 -1.06 -12.76
C TYR A 67 -0.86 -1.34 -11.32
N LEU A 68 -1.76 -1.40 -10.32
CA LEU A 68 -1.36 -1.67 -8.94
C LEU A 68 -0.81 -3.08 -8.75
N ARG A 69 -1.28 -4.08 -9.51
CA ARG A 69 -0.66 -5.40 -9.51
C ARG A 69 0.77 -5.32 -10.01
N GLY A 70 1.04 -4.59 -11.10
CA GLY A 70 2.39 -4.36 -11.62
C GLY A 70 3.30 -3.71 -10.59
N VAL A 71 2.83 -2.65 -9.92
CA VAL A 71 3.56 -1.99 -8.82
C VAL A 71 3.86 -2.96 -7.66
N ILE A 72 2.88 -3.78 -7.26
CA ILE A 72 3.08 -4.76 -6.18
C ILE A 72 4.01 -5.90 -6.64
N ASP A 73 3.95 -6.29 -7.89
CA ASP A 73 4.85 -7.29 -8.44
C ASP A 73 6.30 -6.81 -8.49
N ALA A 74 6.54 -5.55 -8.74
CA ALA A 74 7.87 -4.96 -8.67
C ALA A 74 8.32 -4.78 -7.20
N ASP A 75 7.74 -3.84 -6.48
CA ASP A 75 8.21 -3.33 -5.18
C ASP A 75 7.43 -3.86 -3.96
N GLY A 76 6.42 -4.69 -4.15
CA GLY A 76 5.59 -5.20 -3.08
C GLY A 76 5.91 -6.64 -2.66
N SER A 77 5.12 -7.11 -1.71
CA SER A 77 5.14 -8.51 -1.27
C SER A 77 3.74 -9.01 -0.95
N VAL A 78 3.52 -10.29 -1.24
CA VAL A 78 2.27 -11.01 -0.97
C VAL A 78 2.61 -12.32 -0.29
N GLY A 79 1.92 -12.70 0.77
CA GLY A 79 2.18 -13.96 1.46
C GLY A 79 1.63 -14.02 2.87
N HIS A 80 2.20 -14.90 3.68
CA HIS A 80 1.90 -15.03 5.11
C HIS A 80 3.08 -14.53 5.95
N THR A 81 2.78 -13.89 7.06
CA THR A 81 3.79 -13.55 8.08
C THR A 81 4.26 -14.83 8.79
N GLY A 82 5.34 -14.75 9.59
CA GLY A 82 5.79 -15.87 10.43
C GLY A 82 4.73 -16.37 11.43
N GLN A 83 3.68 -15.59 11.67
CA GLN A 83 2.53 -15.99 12.51
C GLN A 83 1.35 -16.54 11.68
N GLY A 84 1.55 -16.82 10.40
CA GLY A 84 0.51 -17.34 9.51
C GLY A 84 -0.55 -16.30 9.08
N LEU A 85 -0.34 -15.00 9.34
CA LEU A 85 -1.31 -13.98 8.94
C LEU A 85 -1.08 -13.56 7.48
N PRO A 86 -2.13 -13.51 6.64
CA PRO A 86 -2.02 -13.01 5.28
C PRO A 86 -1.57 -11.55 5.27
N PHE A 87 -0.73 -11.19 4.31
CA PHE A 87 -0.36 -9.81 4.08
C PHE A 87 -0.18 -9.47 2.60
N VAL A 88 -0.43 -8.21 2.27
CA VAL A 88 -0.03 -7.55 1.03
C VAL A 88 0.67 -6.26 1.45
N SER A 89 1.87 -6.05 0.95
CA SER A 89 2.64 -4.84 1.27
C SER A 89 3.21 -4.18 0.01
N LEU A 90 3.45 -2.89 0.13
CA LEU A 90 4.18 -2.09 -0.84
C LEU A 90 5.20 -1.24 -0.10
N THR A 91 6.44 -1.26 -0.58
CA THR A 91 7.52 -0.36 -0.15
C THR A 91 7.84 0.56 -1.31
N THR A 92 7.77 1.87 -1.13
CA THR A 92 7.97 2.82 -2.23
C THR A 92 8.55 4.14 -1.74
N ALA A 93 9.41 4.75 -2.54
CA ALA A 93 9.90 6.12 -2.31
C ALA A 93 8.85 7.18 -2.71
N SER A 94 7.81 6.81 -3.46
CA SER A 94 6.79 7.72 -3.95
C SER A 94 5.59 7.81 -2.99
N ALA A 95 5.44 8.99 -2.35
CA ALA A 95 4.25 9.29 -1.55
C ALA A 95 2.94 9.19 -2.37
N ALA A 96 2.99 9.56 -3.65
CA ALA A 96 1.84 9.54 -4.55
C ALA A 96 1.36 8.11 -4.81
N VAL A 97 2.28 7.18 -5.11
CA VAL A 97 1.99 5.76 -5.34
C VAL A 97 1.45 5.10 -4.06
N GLY A 98 2.10 5.36 -2.91
CA GLY A 98 1.63 4.84 -1.61
C GLY A 98 0.22 5.35 -1.25
N ALA A 99 -0.05 6.66 -1.44
CA ALA A 99 -1.36 7.23 -1.21
C ALA A 99 -2.42 6.69 -2.20
N TYR A 100 -2.03 6.46 -3.45
CA TYR A 100 -2.92 5.89 -4.45
C TYR A 100 -3.33 4.46 -4.06
N LEU A 101 -2.38 3.60 -3.67
CA LEU A 101 -2.68 2.27 -3.14
C LEU A 101 -3.63 2.34 -1.94
N CYS A 102 -3.40 3.26 -1.00
CA CYS A 102 -4.28 3.40 0.17
C CYS A 102 -5.73 3.74 -0.20
N ARG A 103 -5.93 4.67 -1.16
CA ARG A 103 -7.28 5.03 -1.65
C ARG A 103 -7.95 3.85 -2.35
N TYR A 104 -7.22 3.18 -3.23
CA TYR A 104 -7.72 2.03 -3.97
C TYR A 104 -8.09 0.87 -3.04
N ALA A 105 -7.18 0.47 -2.15
CA ALA A 105 -7.41 -0.61 -1.21
C ALA A 105 -8.57 -0.30 -0.24
N LYS A 106 -8.77 0.97 0.16
CA LYS A 106 -9.96 1.37 0.93
C LYS A 106 -11.25 1.11 0.17
N ALA A 107 -11.30 1.41 -1.12
CA ALA A 107 -12.47 1.16 -1.96
C ALA A 107 -12.75 -0.35 -2.10
N VAL A 108 -11.71 -1.18 -2.26
CA VAL A 108 -11.83 -2.64 -2.44
C VAL A 108 -12.12 -3.37 -1.13
N THR A 109 -11.46 -2.98 -0.03
CA THR A 109 -11.48 -3.76 1.22
C THR A 109 -12.24 -3.11 2.37
N GLY A 110 -12.60 -1.84 2.26
CA GLY A 110 -13.14 -1.02 3.34
C GLY A 110 -12.09 -0.55 4.36
N SER A 111 -10.86 -1.07 4.29
CA SER A 111 -9.81 -0.82 5.28
C SER A 111 -9.02 0.45 4.94
N ALA A 112 -9.18 1.50 5.74
CA ALA A 112 -8.38 2.71 5.59
C ALA A 112 -6.98 2.54 6.19
N ARG A 113 -5.95 2.99 5.46
CA ARG A 113 -4.57 3.12 5.92
C ARG A 113 -4.07 4.53 5.64
N GLN A 114 -3.14 4.99 6.45
CA GLN A 114 -2.36 6.20 6.18
C GLN A 114 -0.94 5.81 5.87
N ILE A 115 -0.34 6.50 4.89
CA ILE A 115 1.07 6.35 4.62
C ILE A 115 1.88 7.08 5.69
N GLY A 116 2.92 6.42 6.21
CA GLY A 116 3.90 7.03 7.08
C GLY A 116 5.28 6.91 6.44
N ARG A 117 6.03 8.01 6.44
CA ARG A 117 7.43 7.99 6.00
C ARG A 117 8.30 7.40 7.10
N ASN A 118 9.11 6.41 6.77
CA ASN A 118 10.09 5.88 7.70
C ASN A 118 11.20 6.92 7.92
N ALA A 119 11.48 7.26 9.17
CA ALA A 119 12.47 8.27 9.51
C ALA A 119 13.91 7.86 9.13
N ARG A 120 14.19 6.54 9.10
CA ARG A 120 15.53 6.01 8.84
C ARG A 120 15.97 6.16 7.38
N ASP A 121 15.08 5.82 6.44
CA ASP A 121 15.40 5.70 5.01
C ASP A 121 14.50 6.57 4.12
N GLY A 122 13.52 7.22 4.71
CA GLY A 122 12.61 8.11 3.99
C GLY A 122 11.60 7.39 3.08
N ILE A 123 11.52 6.07 3.16
CA ILE A 123 10.66 5.21 2.34
C ILE A 123 9.29 5.08 2.99
N TYR A 124 8.26 4.91 2.15
CA TYR A 124 6.90 4.63 2.59
C TYR A 124 6.63 3.14 2.57
N ASN A 125 6.06 2.61 3.66
CA ASN A 125 5.65 1.21 3.75
C ASN A 125 4.16 1.15 4.03
N VAL A 126 3.41 0.48 3.15
CA VAL A 126 1.97 0.26 3.26
C VAL A 126 1.72 -1.23 3.39
N VAL A 127 1.08 -1.65 4.48
CA VAL A 127 0.81 -3.07 4.76
C VAL A 127 -0.67 -3.28 5.05
N TYR A 128 -1.27 -4.21 4.32
CA TYR A 128 -2.59 -4.77 4.59
C TYR A 128 -2.41 -6.18 5.15
N THR A 129 -3.21 -6.54 6.13
CA THR A 129 -3.14 -7.87 6.78
C THR A 129 -4.54 -8.46 6.96
N LYS A 130 -4.61 -9.76 7.24
CA LYS A 130 -5.85 -10.47 7.56
C LYS A 130 -6.85 -10.38 6.40
N GLU A 131 -8.14 -10.22 6.67
CA GLU A 131 -9.20 -10.16 5.66
C GLU A 131 -8.98 -9.07 4.60
N ALA A 132 -8.39 -7.96 4.98
CA ALA A 132 -8.06 -6.90 4.02
C ALA A 132 -7.00 -7.35 3.02
N ALA A 133 -6.00 -8.12 3.47
CA ALA A 133 -5.00 -8.70 2.58
C ALA A 133 -5.60 -9.76 1.67
N VAL A 134 -6.43 -10.65 2.19
CA VAL A 134 -7.12 -11.69 1.39
C VAL A 134 -7.96 -11.04 0.29
N ARG A 135 -8.79 -10.05 0.65
CA ARG A 135 -9.63 -9.34 -0.34
C ARG A 135 -8.82 -8.58 -1.36
N LEU A 136 -7.76 -7.89 -0.93
CA LEU A 136 -6.91 -7.13 -1.84
C LEU A 136 -6.14 -8.04 -2.79
N ALA A 137 -5.55 -9.13 -2.29
CA ALA A 137 -4.85 -10.11 -3.11
C ALA A 137 -5.77 -10.77 -4.13
N GLY A 138 -6.94 -11.28 -3.71
CA GLY A 138 -7.90 -11.90 -4.61
C GLY A 138 -8.47 -10.94 -5.66
N HIS A 139 -8.54 -9.64 -5.34
CA HIS A 139 -8.95 -8.63 -6.30
C HIS A 139 -7.84 -8.31 -7.31
N LEU A 140 -6.59 -8.20 -6.88
CA LEU A 140 -5.45 -7.87 -7.76
C LEU A 140 -5.03 -9.05 -8.64
N TYR A 141 -5.02 -10.27 -8.10
CA TYR A 141 -4.53 -11.48 -8.76
C TYR A 141 -5.70 -12.38 -9.17
N TYR A 142 -6.33 -12.03 -10.28
CA TYR A 142 -7.45 -12.78 -10.85
C TYR A 142 -6.96 -13.82 -11.88
N PRO A 143 -7.78 -14.82 -12.23
CA PRO A 143 -7.42 -15.83 -13.24
C PRO A 143 -7.05 -15.19 -14.59
N GLY A 144 -5.95 -15.63 -15.18
CA GLY A 144 -5.49 -15.16 -16.49
C GLY A 144 -4.81 -13.79 -16.50
N CYS A 145 -4.63 -13.12 -15.34
CA CYS A 145 -3.90 -11.86 -15.31
C CYS A 145 -2.39 -12.07 -15.50
N LEU A 146 -1.73 -11.14 -16.20
CA LEU A 146 -0.27 -11.07 -16.25
C LEU A 146 0.28 -10.74 -14.86
N SER A 147 1.13 -11.60 -14.31
CA SER A 147 1.70 -11.44 -12.95
C SER A 147 2.97 -12.26 -12.77
N LEU A 148 3.75 -11.94 -11.74
CA LEU A 148 4.84 -12.81 -11.31
C LEU A 148 4.27 -14.11 -10.72
N ALA A 149 4.64 -15.27 -11.29
CA ALA A 149 4.11 -16.58 -10.90
C ALA A 149 4.20 -16.83 -9.38
N ARG A 150 5.32 -16.46 -8.73
CA ARG A 150 5.49 -16.61 -7.27
C ARG A 150 4.47 -15.81 -6.46
N LYS A 151 4.10 -14.60 -6.93
CA LYS A 151 3.12 -13.73 -6.23
C LYS A 151 1.69 -14.14 -6.54
N GLN A 152 1.42 -14.61 -7.76
CA GLN A 152 0.14 -15.24 -8.11
C GLN A 152 -0.13 -16.46 -7.21
N THR A 153 0.85 -17.36 -7.07
CA THR A 153 0.73 -18.54 -6.19
C THR A 153 0.50 -18.12 -4.73
N ALA A 154 1.27 -17.15 -4.24
CA ALA A 154 1.08 -16.62 -2.88
C ALA A 154 -0.30 -16.02 -2.69
N ALA A 155 -0.79 -15.20 -3.63
CA ALA A 155 -2.11 -14.57 -3.57
C ALA A 155 -3.24 -15.62 -3.56
N THR A 156 -3.11 -16.67 -4.38
CA THR A 156 -4.05 -17.81 -4.39
C THR A 156 -4.06 -18.53 -3.05
N ALA A 157 -2.90 -18.76 -2.44
CA ALA A 157 -2.80 -19.39 -1.12
C ALA A 157 -3.46 -18.56 0.00
N LEU A 158 -3.54 -17.23 -0.14
CA LEU A 158 -4.25 -16.39 0.84
C LEU A 158 -5.76 -16.62 0.86
N ALA A 159 -6.35 -17.09 -0.23
CA ALA A 159 -7.80 -17.27 -0.35
C ALA A 159 -8.37 -18.31 0.63
N SER A 160 -7.56 -19.28 1.04
CA SER A 160 -7.93 -20.31 2.03
C SER A 160 -7.80 -19.86 3.48
N TRP A 161 -7.29 -18.65 3.73
CA TRP A 161 -7.10 -18.18 5.10
C TRP A 161 -8.43 -17.81 5.75
N GLU A 162 -8.67 -18.42 6.91
CA GLU A 162 -9.77 -18.08 7.78
C GLU A 162 -9.27 -17.47 9.07
N ARG A 163 -10.04 -16.56 9.63
CA ARG A 163 -9.71 -15.96 10.92
C ARG A 163 -9.80 -17.02 12.02
N PRO A 164 -8.73 -17.27 12.81
CA PRO A 164 -8.82 -18.09 14.00
C PRO A 164 -9.92 -17.64 14.96
N ALA A 165 -10.67 -18.58 15.52
CA ALA A 165 -11.83 -18.29 16.39
C ALA A 165 -11.44 -17.49 17.64
N ASP A 166 -10.24 -17.68 18.15
CA ASP A 166 -9.65 -16.99 19.30
C ASP A 166 -9.08 -15.60 18.95
N MET A 167 -9.00 -15.27 17.66
CA MET A 167 -8.48 -13.97 17.24
C MET A 167 -9.55 -12.87 17.34
N PRO A 168 -9.41 -11.90 18.25
CA PRO A 168 -10.40 -10.86 18.42
C PRO A 168 -10.58 -10.00 17.16
N VAL A 169 -11.85 -9.75 16.80
CA VAL A 169 -12.18 -8.73 15.80
C VAL A 169 -11.99 -7.36 16.46
N ARG A 170 -10.99 -6.59 16.03
CA ARG A 170 -10.88 -5.20 16.47
C ARG A 170 -12.04 -4.40 15.88
N SER A 171 -13.02 -4.08 16.70
CA SER A 171 -13.96 -3.02 16.37
C SER A 171 -13.18 -1.72 16.14
N PRO A 172 -13.61 -0.86 15.19
CA PRO A 172 -13.05 0.47 15.07
C PRO A 172 -13.16 1.14 16.45
N GLY A 173 -12.05 1.43 17.08
CA GLY A 173 -12.05 2.01 18.41
C GLY A 173 -12.86 3.31 18.41
N ARG A 174 -13.82 3.46 19.33
CA ARG A 174 -14.58 4.68 19.51
C ARG A 174 -13.61 5.86 19.63
N ARG A 175 -13.76 6.88 18.77
CA ARG A 175 -12.90 8.07 18.82
C ARG A 175 -12.98 8.71 20.20
N TRP A 176 -11.83 9.12 20.73
CA TRP A 176 -11.77 9.90 21.95
C TRP A 176 -12.32 11.29 21.69
N LYS A 177 -13.23 11.72 22.56
CA LYS A 177 -13.80 13.07 22.54
C LYS A 177 -13.01 13.96 23.50
N PRO A 178 -12.92 15.28 23.27
CA PRO A 178 -12.18 16.19 24.16
C PRO A 178 -12.63 16.12 25.63
N TRP A 179 -13.91 15.92 25.88
CA TRP A 179 -14.43 15.78 27.26
C TRP A 179 -13.98 14.46 27.92
N GLU A 180 -13.87 13.37 27.17
CA GLU A 180 -13.36 12.09 27.68
C GLU A 180 -11.87 12.20 28.04
N ASP A 181 -11.09 12.94 27.23
CA ASP A 181 -9.69 13.21 27.53
C ASP A 181 -9.53 14.07 28.79
N ARG A 182 -10.42 15.06 29.01
CA ARG A 182 -10.43 15.85 30.26
C ARG A 182 -10.81 15.00 31.47
N ALA A 183 -11.88 14.22 31.38
CA ALA A 183 -12.30 13.33 32.47
C ALA A 183 -11.19 12.32 32.79
N LEU A 184 -10.57 11.70 31.78
CA LEU A 184 -9.46 10.76 31.95
C LEU A 184 -8.25 11.41 32.69
N LEU A 185 -7.93 12.64 32.36
CA LEU A 185 -6.82 13.36 33.02
C LEU A 185 -7.15 13.79 34.45
N ALA A 186 -8.42 13.92 34.79
CA ALA A 186 -8.89 14.21 36.16
C ALA A 186 -8.89 12.96 37.06
N HIS A 187 -8.98 11.75 36.48
CA HIS A 187 -8.86 10.50 37.21
C HIS A 187 -7.40 10.15 37.50
N GLY A 188 -7.12 9.66 38.67
CA GLY A 188 -5.77 9.26 39.07
C GLY A 188 -5.34 7.91 38.50
N ASP A 189 -6.28 7.09 38.04
CA ASP A 189 -6.02 5.74 37.51
C ASP A 189 -6.90 5.40 36.28
N GLY A 190 -6.44 4.43 35.51
CA GLY A 190 -7.11 4.03 34.27
C GLY A 190 -8.31 3.11 34.46
N GLU A 191 -8.44 2.42 35.59
CA GLU A 191 -9.56 1.51 35.84
C GLU A 191 -10.83 2.28 36.22
N SER A 192 -10.71 3.23 37.16
CA SER A 192 -11.81 4.11 37.54
C SER A 192 -12.31 4.93 36.34
N ALA A 193 -11.37 5.49 35.57
CA ALA A 193 -11.72 6.18 34.32
C ALA A 193 -12.40 5.28 33.29
N ALA A 194 -12.02 4.01 33.21
CA ALA A 194 -12.62 3.06 32.28
C ALA A 194 -14.10 2.79 32.58
N ALA A 195 -14.43 2.61 33.85
CA ALA A 195 -15.80 2.42 34.32
C ALA A 195 -16.70 3.62 33.98
N GLU A 196 -16.23 4.84 34.32
CA GLU A 196 -16.99 6.07 34.06
C GLU A 196 -17.17 6.37 32.57
N LEU A 197 -16.12 6.20 31.79
CA LEU A 197 -16.12 6.52 30.34
C LEU A 197 -16.69 5.40 29.46
N GLY A 198 -17.04 4.24 30.05
CA GLY A 198 -17.45 3.06 29.28
C GLY A 198 -16.42 2.63 28.24
N ARG A 199 -15.13 2.65 28.63
CA ARG A 199 -13.99 2.27 27.80
C ARG A 199 -13.22 1.11 28.42
N SER A 200 -12.37 0.42 27.63
CA SER A 200 -11.50 -0.61 28.22
C SER A 200 -10.40 0.03 29.06
N ALA A 201 -10.02 -0.62 30.18
CA ALA A 201 -8.92 -0.21 31.04
C ALA A 201 -7.62 -0.03 30.25
N ALA A 202 -7.30 -0.94 29.33
CA ALA A 202 -6.13 -0.81 28.46
C ALA A 202 -6.16 0.45 27.58
N SER A 203 -7.33 0.88 27.11
CA SER A 203 -7.49 2.14 26.35
C SER A 203 -7.24 3.35 27.23
N CYS A 204 -7.76 3.32 28.46
CA CYS A 204 -7.60 4.40 29.44
C CYS A 204 -6.16 4.48 29.97
N SER A 205 -5.46 3.38 30.13
CA SER A 205 -4.05 3.39 30.58
C SER A 205 -3.08 3.94 29.52
N VAL A 206 -3.32 3.68 28.23
CA VAL A 206 -2.44 4.15 27.15
C VAL A 206 -2.70 5.61 26.75
N ARG A 207 -3.93 6.09 26.89
CA ARG A 207 -4.33 7.43 26.40
C ARG A 207 -3.60 8.60 27.09
N PRO A 208 -3.40 8.63 28.42
CA PRO A 208 -2.66 9.69 29.11
C PRO A 208 -1.22 9.82 28.61
N TRP A 209 -0.56 8.71 28.38
CA TRP A 209 0.79 8.72 27.81
C TRP A 209 0.82 9.37 26.41
N ARG A 210 -0.16 9.05 25.55
CA ARG A 210 -0.26 9.67 24.22
C ARG A 210 -0.51 11.18 24.28
N LEU A 211 -1.30 11.63 25.25
CA LEU A 211 -1.57 13.05 25.51
C LEU A 211 -0.31 13.76 26.04
N LYS A 212 0.45 13.12 26.94
CA LYS A 212 1.70 13.66 27.50
C LYS A 212 2.81 13.77 26.45
N THR A 213 2.93 12.77 25.57
CA THR A 213 4.00 12.71 24.56
C THR A 213 3.67 13.46 23.27
N GLY A 214 2.55 14.19 23.20
CA GLY A 214 2.13 14.93 22.00
C GLY A 214 1.69 14.06 20.83
N LYS A 215 1.61 12.72 20.99
CA LYS A 215 1.09 11.81 19.97
C LYS A 215 -0.39 12.02 19.65
N VAL A 216 -1.08 12.72 20.53
CA VAL A 216 -2.44 13.19 20.36
C VAL A 216 -2.51 14.62 20.90
N ARG A 217 -3.23 15.50 20.20
CA ARG A 217 -3.44 16.89 20.66
C ARG A 217 -4.19 16.87 21.98
N ARG A 218 -3.70 17.63 22.97
CA ARG A 218 -4.41 17.83 24.24
C ARG A 218 -5.71 18.60 24.01
N PRO A 219 -6.78 18.29 24.76
CA PRO A 219 -8.00 19.07 24.72
C PRO A 219 -7.72 20.50 25.20
N GLU A 220 -8.23 21.49 24.50
CA GLU A 220 -8.14 22.90 24.92
C GLU A 220 -8.94 23.09 26.22
N GLY A 221 -8.38 23.81 27.20
CA GLY A 221 -9.04 24.11 28.48
C GLY A 221 -8.76 23.14 29.62
N GLY A 222 -7.72 22.30 29.56
CA GLY A 222 -7.20 21.57 30.73
C GLY A 222 -6.21 22.42 31.52
N PRO A 223 -6.04 22.20 32.88
CA PRO A 223 -5.06 22.93 33.66
C PRO A 223 -3.68 22.77 33.04
N ALA A 224 -2.99 23.91 32.85
CA ALA A 224 -1.58 23.93 32.49
C ALA A 224 -0.83 23.15 33.58
N GLY A 225 -0.04 22.17 33.18
CA GLY A 225 0.66 21.28 34.09
C GLY A 225 1.55 22.08 35.06
N ALA A 226 1.42 21.73 36.34
CA ALA A 226 2.42 22.01 37.36
C ALA A 226 3.58 21.00 37.22
#